data_c7ac370a04a768092e8af9629cd60380
#
_entry.id   c7ac370a04a768092e8af9629cd60380
#
_cell.length_a   1.000
_cell.length_b   1.000
_cell.length_c   1.000
_cell.angle_alpha   90.00
_cell.angle_beta   90.00
_cell.angle_gamma   90.00
#
_symmetry.space_group_name_H-M   'P 1'
#
loop_
_entity.id
_entity.type
_entity.pdbx_description
1 polymer ?
#
loop_
_entity_poly.entity_id
_entity_poly.type
_entity_poly.pdbx_seq_one_letter_code
_entity_poly.pdbx_strand_id
1 'polypeptide(L)'
;NETLYIPIMKGIDDKEIIILREKGNVMNSNLKGDVKIVINIQNSTHFKRDGLNLHFEKEISLKESLCGFNFIIDHISGKQLRYNSEVGVPTKSGLIKAIPGFGMEREGNKGSLCIKFNIKYPDKLTAEQIDKIKEIL
;
A
#
# COMPACT_ATOMS: atom_id res chain seq x y z
N ASN A 1 1.29 35.94 -17.41
CA ASN A 1 0.85 34.55 -17.13
C ASN A 1 1.68 33.57 -17.95
N GLU A 2 2.54 32.84 -17.28
CA GLU A 2 3.38 31.83 -17.90
C GLU A 2 2.93 30.44 -17.47
N THR A 3 2.81 29.52 -18.42
CA THR A 3 2.52 28.13 -18.15
C THR A 3 3.81 27.39 -17.87
N LEU A 4 3.91 26.75 -16.71
CA LEU A 4 5.05 25.95 -16.33
C LEU A 4 4.70 24.46 -16.46
N TYR A 5 5.60 23.71 -17.07
CA TYR A 5 5.48 22.26 -17.18
C TYR A 5 6.34 21.62 -16.10
N ILE A 6 5.72 20.85 -15.24
CA ILE A 6 6.38 20.22 -14.10
C ILE A 6 6.52 18.73 -14.39
N PRO A 7 7.76 18.22 -14.54
CA PRO A 7 7.96 16.80 -14.76
C PRO A 7 7.68 16.04 -13.45
N ILE A 8 6.71 15.16 -13.48
CA ILE A 8 6.39 14.28 -12.34
C ILE A 8 6.96 12.91 -12.67
N MET A 9 8.02 12.52 -11.96
CA MET A 9 8.62 11.22 -12.21
C MET A 9 7.83 10.11 -11.51
N LYS A 10 7.88 8.92 -12.08
CA LYS A 10 7.26 7.74 -11.52
C LYS A 10 7.87 7.45 -10.14
N GLY A 11 7.02 7.24 -9.15
CA GLY A 11 7.46 6.96 -7.80
C GLY A 11 7.78 8.18 -6.96
N ILE A 12 7.44 9.38 -7.44
CA ILE A 12 7.63 10.60 -6.63
C ILE A 12 6.92 10.47 -5.29
N ASP A 13 7.53 10.95 -4.22
CA ASP A 13 7.00 10.80 -2.87
C ASP A 13 6.38 12.11 -2.37
N ASP A 14 5.61 11.95 -1.29
CA ASP A 14 4.98 13.10 -0.61
C ASP A 14 6.06 14.02 -0.03
N LYS A 15 5.79 15.32 -0.07
CA LYS A 15 6.70 16.36 0.39
C LYS A 15 8.02 16.44 -0.37
N GLU A 16 8.14 15.77 -1.49
CA GLU A 16 9.31 15.90 -2.35
C GLU A 16 9.31 17.26 -3.02
N ILE A 17 10.49 17.83 -3.22
CA ILE A 17 10.64 19.18 -3.79
C ILE A 17 11.18 19.07 -5.21
N ILE A 18 10.47 19.72 -6.14
CA ILE A 18 10.93 19.87 -7.51
C ILE A 18 11.38 21.33 -7.69
N ILE A 19 12.59 21.52 -8.19
CA ILE A 19 13.13 22.84 -8.43
C ILE A 19 13.13 23.12 -9.94
N LEU A 20 12.37 24.14 -10.34
CA LEU A 20 12.42 24.65 -11.69
C LEU A 20 13.36 25.84 -11.69
N ARG A 21 14.50 25.65 -12.33
CA ARG A 21 15.53 26.68 -12.35
C ARG A 21 15.19 27.79 -13.34
N GLU A 22 15.50 29.01 -12.95
CA GLU A 22 15.31 30.19 -13.79
C GLU A 22 13.88 30.49 -14.21
N LYS A 23 12.90 29.97 -13.41
CA LYS A 23 11.46 30.17 -13.67
C LYS A 23 10.76 30.99 -12.61
N GLY A 24 11.49 31.46 -11.61
CA GLY A 24 10.93 32.28 -10.55
C GLY A 24 10.76 33.73 -10.96
N ASN A 25 10.55 34.60 -9.97
CA ASN A 25 10.40 36.03 -10.17
C ASN A 25 11.68 36.62 -10.79
N VAL A 26 11.51 37.59 -11.69
CA VAL A 26 12.63 38.29 -12.28
C VAL A 26 13.23 39.21 -11.22
N MET A 27 14.47 38.94 -10.85
CA MET A 27 15.21 39.76 -9.85
C MET A 27 15.76 41.01 -10.47
N ASN A 28 16.20 40.92 -11.72
CA ASN A 28 16.62 42.04 -12.57
C ASN A 28 16.46 41.62 -14.03
N SER A 29 16.91 42.46 -14.93
CA SER A 29 16.72 42.22 -16.37
C SER A 29 17.33 40.92 -16.91
N ASN A 30 18.28 40.32 -16.19
CA ASN A 30 19.01 39.13 -16.64
C ASN A 30 18.91 37.93 -15.72
N LEU A 31 18.33 38.08 -14.54
CA LEU A 31 18.28 37.00 -13.53
C LEU A 31 16.84 36.66 -13.16
N LYS A 32 16.54 35.35 -13.23
CA LYS A 32 15.31 34.80 -12.71
C LYS A 32 15.63 33.85 -11.55
N GLY A 33 14.84 33.92 -10.52
CA GLY A 33 14.98 32.96 -9.41
C GLY A 33 14.49 31.57 -9.79
N ASP A 34 14.78 30.61 -8.93
CA ASP A 34 14.26 29.25 -9.07
C ASP A 34 12.85 29.16 -8.47
N VAL A 35 12.02 28.27 -9.00
CA VAL A 35 10.70 27.94 -8.45
C VAL A 35 10.82 26.62 -7.74
N LYS A 36 10.49 26.60 -6.45
CA LYS A 36 10.42 25.38 -5.65
C LYS A 36 8.97 24.90 -5.59
N ILE A 37 8.76 23.66 -5.98
CA ILE A 37 7.44 23.04 -5.97
C ILE A 37 7.45 21.90 -4.97
N VAL A 38 6.59 21.99 -3.98
CA VAL A 38 6.43 20.92 -2.96
C VAL A 38 5.29 20.02 -3.39
N ILE A 39 5.58 18.73 -3.47
CA ILE A 39 4.58 17.74 -3.84
C ILE A 39 3.77 17.34 -2.61
N ASN A 40 2.46 17.48 -2.72
CA ASN A 40 1.52 16.97 -1.72
C ASN A 40 0.70 15.85 -2.36
N ILE A 41 0.86 14.65 -1.85
CA ILE A 41 0.14 13.49 -2.37
C ILE A 41 -1.15 13.30 -1.57
N GLN A 42 -2.27 13.23 -2.28
CA GLN A 42 -3.53 12.83 -1.71
C GLN A 42 -3.75 11.37 -2.04
N ASN A 43 -3.74 10.53 -1.01
CA ASN A 43 -3.91 9.10 -1.18
C ASN A 43 -5.38 8.72 -0.98
N SER A 44 -6.05 8.35 -2.07
CA SER A 44 -7.44 7.89 -2.04
C SER A 44 -7.54 6.36 -2.09
N THR A 45 -6.42 5.65 -2.00
CA THR A 45 -6.37 4.20 -2.08
C THR A 45 -6.38 3.56 -0.70
N HIS A 46 -6.54 2.22 -0.66
CA HIS A 46 -6.43 1.44 0.58
C HIS A 46 -4.98 1.08 0.92
N PHE A 47 -4.03 1.55 0.13
CA PHE A 47 -2.61 1.27 0.35
C PHE A 47 -1.95 2.45 1.06
N LYS A 48 -1.09 2.15 2.01
CA LYS A 48 -0.26 3.16 2.68
C LYS A 48 1.17 3.01 2.18
N ARG A 49 1.75 4.12 1.78
CA ARG A 49 3.11 4.14 1.26
C ARG A 49 4.12 4.37 2.37
N ASP A 50 5.21 3.61 2.32
CA ASP A 50 6.38 3.78 3.17
C ASP A 50 7.63 3.58 2.32
N GLY A 51 8.24 4.71 1.87
CA GLY A 51 9.32 4.65 0.91
C GLY A 51 8.84 4.02 -0.39
N LEU A 52 9.40 2.90 -0.79
CA LEU A 52 8.96 2.13 -1.95
C LEU A 52 8.01 1.00 -1.58
N ASN A 53 7.78 0.75 -0.31
CA ASN A 53 6.87 -0.30 0.12
C ASN A 53 5.44 0.22 0.22
N LEU A 54 4.49 -0.67 -0.04
CA LEU A 54 3.07 -0.43 0.15
C LEU A 54 2.57 -1.33 1.25
N HIS A 55 1.75 -0.79 2.14
CA HIS A 55 1.12 -1.54 3.22
C HIS A 55 -0.38 -1.63 2.98
N PHE A 56 -0.91 -2.82 3.12
CA PHE A 56 -2.32 -3.12 2.94
C PHE A 56 -2.79 -3.99 4.09
N GLU A 57 -3.91 -3.62 4.71
CA GLU A 57 -4.51 -4.42 5.77
C GLU A 57 -5.70 -5.19 5.24
N LYS A 58 -5.76 -6.47 5.56
CA LYS A 58 -6.86 -7.35 5.19
C LYS A 58 -7.47 -7.96 6.43
N GLU A 59 -8.77 -7.75 6.62
CA GLU A 59 -9.52 -8.42 7.67
C GLU A 59 -10.02 -9.77 7.17
N ILE A 60 -9.77 -10.81 7.93
CA ILE A 60 -10.28 -12.16 7.64
C ILE A 60 -11.03 -12.69 8.86
N SER A 61 -11.94 -13.62 8.63
CA SER A 61 -12.65 -14.28 9.74
C SER A 61 -11.77 -15.33 10.40
N LEU A 62 -12.14 -15.73 11.62
CA LEU A 62 -11.47 -16.82 12.30
C LEU A 62 -11.55 -18.11 11.48
N LYS A 63 -12.69 -18.37 10.85
CA LYS A 63 -12.89 -19.52 9.98
C LYS A 63 -11.91 -19.51 8.82
N GLU A 64 -11.75 -18.36 8.16
CA GLU A 64 -10.79 -18.20 7.07
C GLU A 64 -9.36 -18.39 7.56
N SER A 65 -9.04 -17.86 8.73
CA SER A 65 -7.72 -18.02 9.34
C SER A 65 -7.35 -19.49 9.53
N LEU A 66 -8.29 -20.30 9.99
CA LEU A 66 -8.06 -21.70 10.30
C LEU A 66 -8.18 -22.62 9.09
N CYS A 67 -9.12 -22.33 8.19
CA CYS A 67 -9.46 -23.26 7.09
C CYS A 67 -8.82 -22.88 5.76
N GLY A 68 -8.24 -21.69 5.67
CA GLY A 68 -7.68 -21.19 4.43
C GLY A 68 -8.66 -20.27 3.71
N PHE A 69 -8.08 -19.43 2.85
CA PHE A 69 -8.86 -18.43 2.10
C PHE A 69 -8.05 -17.96 0.88
N ASN A 70 -8.74 -17.28 -0.01
CA ASN A 70 -8.09 -16.54 -1.08
C ASN A 70 -8.86 -15.24 -1.31
N PHE A 71 -8.18 -14.26 -1.88
CA PHE A 71 -8.83 -13.01 -2.24
C PHE A 71 -8.04 -12.32 -3.35
N ILE A 72 -8.68 -11.35 -3.99
CA ILE A 72 -8.08 -10.58 -5.07
C ILE A 72 -7.81 -9.17 -4.57
N ILE A 73 -6.62 -8.67 -4.88
CA ILE A 73 -6.21 -7.31 -4.57
C ILE A 73 -6.16 -6.52 -5.87
N ASP A 74 -6.91 -5.43 -5.93
CA ASP A 74 -6.81 -4.49 -7.04
C ASP A 74 -5.62 -3.58 -6.77
N HIS A 75 -4.51 -3.88 -7.44
CA HIS A 75 -3.27 -3.16 -7.25
C HIS A 75 -3.30 -1.78 -7.92
N ILE A 76 -2.54 -0.83 -7.38
CA ILE A 76 -2.48 0.53 -7.93
C ILE A 76 -1.95 0.57 -9.37
N SER A 77 -1.23 -0.46 -9.81
CA SER A 77 -0.76 -0.59 -11.19
C SER A 77 -1.85 -0.94 -12.19
N GLY A 78 -3.06 -1.22 -11.71
CA GLY A 78 -4.16 -1.72 -12.53
C GLY A 78 -4.21 -3.23 -12.67
N LYS A 79 -3.21 -3.94 -12.16
CA LYS A 79 -3.19 -5.40 -12.16
C LYS A 79 -3.98 -5.94 -10.98
N GLN A 80 -4.57 -7.13 -11.17
CA GLN A 80 -5.20 -7.86 -10.08
C GLN A 80 -4.23 -8.92 -9.57
N LEU A 81 -4.05 -8.96 -8.26
CA LEU A 81 -3.22 -9.96 -7.59
C LEU A 81 -4.13 -10.90 -6.82
N ARG A 82 -3.90 -12.20 -6.96
CA ARG A 82 -4.61 -13.20 -6.15
C ARG A 82 -3.69 -13.70 -5.05
N TYR A 83 -4.15 -13.57 -3.83
CA TYR A 83 -3.49 -14.16 -2.67
C TYR A 83 -4.18 -15.46 -2.29
N ASN A 84 -3.41 -16.52 -2.12
CA ASN A 84 -3.88 -17.79 -1.60
C ASN A 84 -3.13 -18.09 -0.30
N SER A 85 -3.86 -18.41 0.75
CA SER A 85 -3.23 -18.84 2.00
C SER A 85 -2.61 -20.22 1.83
N GLU A 86 -1.60 -20.52 2.65
CA GLU A 86 -0.96 -21.83 2.63
C GLU A 86 -1.90 -22.89 3.15
N VAL A 87 -2.04 -23.98 2.41
CA VAL A 87 -2.94 -25.10 2.78
C VAL A 87 -2.45 -25.75 4.07
N GLY A 88 -3.37 -25.89 5.03
CA GLY A 88 -3.07 -26.56 6.30
C GLY A 88 -2.33 -25.70 7.31
N VAL A 89 -2.00 -24.47 6.99
CA VAL A 89 -1.31 -23.56 7.91
C VAL A 89 -2.25 -22.42 8.28
N PRO A 90 -2.69 -22.32 9.55
CA PRO A 90 -3.52 -21.20 9.98
C PRO A 90 -2.79 -19.88 9.84
N THR A 91 -3.53 -18.88 9.40
CA THR A 91 -3.00 -17.50 9.32
C THR A 91 -3.08 -16.87 10.70
N LYS A 92 -1.93 -16.49 11.25
CA LYS A 92 -1.88 -15.86 12.58
C LYS A 92 -2.28 -14.40 12.51
N SER A 93 -2.93 -13.90 13.56
CA SER A 93 -3.28 -12.49 13.65
C SER A 93 -2.02 -11.63 13.65
N GLY A 94 -2.04 -10.57 12.86
CA GLY A 94 -0.89 -9.70 12.71
C GLY A 94 0.18 -10.21 11.75
N LEU A 95 -0.03 -11.37 11.12
CA LEU A 95 0.91 -11.88 10.11
C LEU A 95 1.05 -10.89 8.96
N ILE A 96 2.28 -10.62 8.56
CA ILE A 96 2.59 -9.77 7.43
C ILE A 96 3.24 -10.61 6.34
N LYS A 97 2.64 -10.58 5.16
CA LYS A 97 3.22 -11.22 3.97
C LYS A 97 3.72 -10.16 3.02
N ALA A 98 4.97 -10.27 2.62
CA ALA A 98 5.59 -9.36 1.65
C ALA A 98 5.57 -10.01 0.26
N ILE A 99 5.07 -9.25 -0.72
CA ILE A 99 5.10 -9.65 -2.12
C ILE A 99 6.12 -8.75 -2.81
N PRO A 100 7.31 -9.26 -3.15
CA PRO A 100 8.35 -8.45 -3.78
C PRO A 100 7.91 -7.95 -5.16
N GLY A 101 8.34 -6.73 -5.49
CA GLY A 101 8.08 -6.16 -6.80
C GLY A 101 6.72 -5.50 -6.97
N PHE A 102 5.86 -5.52 -5.94
CA PHE A 102 4.52 -4.92 -6.01
C PHE A 102 4.34 -3.74 -5.06
N GLY A 103 5.43 -3.11 -4.66
CA GLY A 103 5.40 -1.81 -4.01
C GLY A 103 5.38 -0.69 -5.03
N MET A 104 5.96 0.43 -4.65
CA MET A 104 6.20 1.55 -5.56
C MET A 104 7.41 1.27 -6.43
N GLU A 105 7.49 1.93 -7.58
CA GLU A 105 8.63 1.81 -8.47
C GLU A 105 9.23 3.20 -8.70
N ARG A 106 10.55 3.30 -8.58
CA ARG A 106 11.28 4.53 -8.84
C ARG A 106 12.68 4.20 -9.36
N GLU A 107 13.04 4.78 -10.50
CA GLU A 107 14.37 4.62 -11.11
C GLU A 107 14.79 3.14 -11.26
N GLY A 108 13.83 2.30 -11.63
CA GLY A 108 14.06 0.87 -11.79
C GLY A 108 14.04 0.06 -10.49
N ASN A 109 13.95 0.71 -9.35
CA ASN A 109 13.85 0.04 -8.05
C ASN A 109 12.37 -0.17 -7.70
N LYS A 110 12.04 -1.37 -7.27
CA LYS A 110 10.68 -1.73 -6.87
C LYS A 110 10.65 -2.16 -5.41
N GLY A 111 9.68 -1.65 -4.66
CA GLY A 111 9.44 -2.09 -3.31
C GLY A 111 8.53 -3.30 -3.26
N SER A 112 8.09 -3.64 -2.06
CA SER A 112 7.21 -4.78 -1.80
C SER A 112 5.83 -4.31 -1.40
N LEU A 113 4.83 -5.14 -1.70
CA LEU A 113 3.50 -5.02 -1.12
C LEU A 113 3.47 -5.85 0.15
N CYS A 114 3.23 -5.21 1.29
CA CYS A 114 3.15 -5.87 2.59
C CYS A 114 1.69 -5.97 3.02
N ILE A 115 1.18 -7.19 3.12
CA ILE A 115 -0.20 -7.45 3.51
C ILE A 115 -0.22 -7.89 4.96
N LYS A 116 -0.91 -7.13 5.80
CA LYS A 116 -1.11 -7.47 7.20
C LYS A 116 -2.50 -8.04 7.38
N PHE A 117 -2.58 -9.21 7.99
CA PHE A 117 -3.85 -9.88 8.23
C PHE A 117 -4.34 -9.63 9.64
N ASN A 118 -5.56 -9.11 9.74
CA ASN A 118 -6.24 -8.90 11.00
C ASN A 118 -7.41 -9.90 11.08
N ILE A 119 -7.47 -10.63 12.17
CA ILE A 119 -8.49 -11.67 12.34
C ILE A 119 -9.67 -11.11 13.14
N LYS A 120 -10.85 -11.26 12.58
CA LYS A 120 -12.08 -10.92 13.27
C LYS A 120 -12.64 -12.19 13.95
N TYR A 121 -12.66 -12.15 15.25
CA TYR A 121 -13.23 -13.24 16.03
C TYR A 121 -14.74 -13.08 16.15
N PRO A 122 -15.51 -14.19 16.24
CA PRO A 122 -16.92 -14.09 16.51
C PRO A 122 -17.14 -13.53 17.91
N ASP A 123 -18.19 -12.70 18.08
CA ASP A 123 -18.49 -12.09 19.38
C ASP A 123 -18.93 -13.14 20.38
N LYS A 124 -19.66 -14.14 19.93
CA LYS A 124 -20.19 -15.23 20.79
C LYS A 124 -20.18 -16.53 20.00
N LEU A 125 -20.08 -17.62 20.75
CA LEU A 125 -20.21 -18.97 20.22
C LEU A 125 -21.35 -19.66 20.99
N THR A 126 -22.13 -20.48 20.30
CA THR A 126 -23.15 -21.31 20.92
C THR A 126 -22.49 -22.51 21.62
N ALA A 127 -23.18 -23.13 22.56
CA ALA A 127 -22.69 -24.33 23.25
C ALA A 127 -22.37 -25.45 22.25
N GLU A 128 -23.22 -25.62 21.23
CA GLU A 128 -23.00 -26.60 20.17
C GLU A 128 -21.72 -26.31 19.38
N GLN A 129 -21.49 -25.05 19.02
CA GLN A 129 -20.25 -24.65 18.33
C GLN A 129 -19.02 -24.93 19.18
N ILE A 130 -19.09 -24.63 20.48
CA ILE A 130 -17.96 -24.86 21.38
C ILE A 130 -17.65 -26.36 21.46
N ASP A 131 -18.67 -27.20 21.61
CA ASP A 131 -18.48 -28.63 21.68
C ASP A 131 -17.86 -29.21 20.43
N LYS A 132 -18.32 -28.76 19.25
CA LYS A 132 -17.76 -29.20 17.99
C LYS A 132 -16.30 -28.75 17.78
N ILE A 133 -15.99 -27.52 18.17
CA ILE A 133 -14.63 -27.03 18.09
C ILE A 133 -13.70 -27.81 19.00
N LYS A 134 -14.13 -28.12 20.21
CA LYS A 134 -13.34 -28.93 21.15
C LYS A 134 -13.05 -30.33 20.63
N GLU A 135 -13.99 -30.93 19.89
CA GLU A 135 -13.77 -32.23 19.27
C GLU A 135 -12.71 -32.20 18.18
N ILE A 136 -12.69 -31.11 17.39
CA ILE A 136 -11.80 -30.98 16.22
C ILE A 136 -10.41 -30.55 16.64
N LEU A 137 -10.32 -29.63 17.56
CA LEU A 137 -9.06 -29.10 18.04
C LEU A 137 -8.64 -29.80 19.33
#